data_5314063016bfc459f0240416973aac73
#
_entry.id   5314063016bfc459f0240416973aac73
#
_cell.length_a   1.000
_cell.length_b   1.000
_cell.length_c   1.000
_cell.angle_alpha   90.00
_cell.angle_beta   90.00
_cell.angle_gamma   90.00
#
_symmetry.space_group_name_H-M   'P 1'
#
loop_
_entity.id
_entity.type
_entity.pdbx_description
1 polymer ?
#
loop_
_entity_poly.entity_id
_entity_poly.type
_entity_poly.pdbx_seq_one_letter_code
_entity_poly.pdbx_strand_id
1 'polypeptide(L)'
;FTLRRIFKINKSIKNINYKDLKKFKIPLLNEVLELSNNKFPIFIEIKPLLNKKLLSKLINETKKFKKCIFISFKHENIQNLLKINSKVKVGISFSNKDSVKSILKYRLNKKIKYLILDKRFLDNKKVQLMSKEKYYYTIKTRKEFFKYNKNNNLIFENL
;
A
#
# COMPACT_ATOMS: atom_id res chain seq x y z
N PHE A 1 -12.93 8.54 3.66
CA PHE A 1 -12.38 8.77 2.30
C PHE A 1 -13.47 9.36 1.44
N THR A 2 -13.14 10.45 0.74
CA THR A 2 -14.09 11.21 -0.08
C THR A 2 -13.64 11.21 -1.55
N LEU A 3 -14.56 11.44 -2.45
CA LEU A 3 -14.27 11.67 -3.87
C LEU A 3 -13.63 13.05 -4.14
N ARG A 4 -13.42 13.86 -3.09
CA ARG A 4 -12.97 15.25 -3.18
C ARG A 4 -11.64 15.42 -3.91
N ARG A 5 -10.66 14.52 -3.67
CA ARG A 5 -9.31 14.69 -4.24
C ARG A 5 -9.30 14.60 -5.77
N ILE A 6 -10.07 13.69 -6.34
CA ILE A 6 -10.05 13.42 -7.79
C ILE A 6 -11.24 14.10 -8.49
N PHE A 7 -12.42 14.02 -7.90
CA PHE A 7 -13.67 14.44 -8.56
C PHE A 7 -14.25 15.75 -8.00
N LYS A 8 -13.58 16.38 -7.01
CA LYS A 8 -14.04 17.61 -6.34
C LYS A 8 -15.41 17.48 -5.62
N ILE A 9 -15.86 16.24 -5.39
CA ILE A 9 -17.15 15.94 -4.77
C ILE A 9 -16.93 15.64 -3.28
N ASN A 10 -17.61 16.36 -2.41
CA ASN A 10 -17.51 16.19 -0.96
C ASN A 10 -18.45 15.10 -0.43
N LYS A 11 -18.41 13.91 -1.03
CA LYS A 11 -19.14 12.72 -0.56
C LYS A 11 -18.18 11.64 -0.10
N SER A 12 -18.50 10.99 1.02
CA SER A 12 -17.76 9.82 1.48
C SER A 12 -18.07 8.61 0.61
N ILE A 13 -17.06 7.85 0.21
CA ILE A 13 -17.23 6.59 -0.56
C ILE A 13 -18.13 5.60 0.19
N LYS A 14 -18.12 5.61 1.53
CA LYS A 14 -18.98 4.74 2.34
C LYS A 14 -20.48 4.96 2.12
N ASN A 15 -20.85 6.17 1.71
CA ASN A 15 -22.26 6.59 1.58
C ASN A 15 -22.71 6.59 0.11
N ILE A 16 -21.97 5.93 -0.77
CA ILE A 16 -22.25 5.88 -2.20
C ILE A 16 -22.34 4.41 -2.61
N ASN A 17 -23.42 4.04 -3.29
CA ASN A 17 -23.55 2.69 -3.83
C ASN A 17 -22.62 2.50 -5.05
N TYR A 18 -22.36 1.23 -5.40
CA TYR A 18 -21.45 0.94 -6.50
C TYR A 18 -21.96 1.45 -7.87
N LYS A 19 -23.27 1.45 -8.11
CA LYS A 19 -23.84 1.96 -9.37
C LYS A 19 -23.47 3.43 -9.60
N ASP A 20 -23.49 4.22 -8.52
CA ASP A 20 -23.11 5.64 -8.56
C ASP A 20 -21.59 5.82 -8.66
N LEU A 21 -20.80 4.98 -8.00
CA LEU A 21 -19.34 4.99 -8.14
C LEU A 21 -18.89 4.67 -9.57
N LYS A 22 -19.61 3.80 -10.28
CA LYS A 22 -19.33 3.45 -11.66
C LYS A 22 -19.39 4.66 -12.61
N LYS A 23 -20.25 5.65 -12.32
CA LYS A 23 -20.33 6.91 -13.09
C LYS A 23 -19.00 7.70 -13.04
N PHE A 24 -18.22 7.52 -11.99
CA PHE A 24 -16.89 8.13 -11.83
C PHE A 24 -15.75 7.26 -12.38
N LYS A 25 -16.07 6.19 -13.12
CA LYS A 25 -15.08 5.24 -13.66
C LYS A 25 -14.12 4.69 -12.59
N ILE A 26 -14.61 4.52 -11.35
CA ILE A 26 -13.86 3.89 -10.26
C ILE A 26 -13.99 2.38 -10.43
N PRO A 27 -12.91 1.65 -10.73
CA PRO A 27 -12.98 0.22 -10.95
C PRO A 27 -13.17 -0.53 -9.63
N LEU A 28 -13.74 -1.72 -9.70
CA LEU A 28 -13.67 -2.70 -8.60
C LEU A 28 -12.25 -3.28 -8.51
N LEU A 29 -11.90 -3.75 -7.31
CA LEU A 29 -10.60 -4.41 -7.10
C LEU A 29 -10.38 -5.56 -8.09
N ASN A 30 -11.39 -6.41 -8.30
CA ASN A 30 -11.28 -7.53 -9.24
C ASN A 30 -11.00 -7.08 -10.68
N GLU A 31 -11.62 -6.01 -11.16
CA GLU A 31 -11.38 -5.48 -12.50
C GLU A 31 -9.91 -5.07 -12.68
N VAL A 32 -9.33 -4.42 -11.65
CA VAL A 32 -7.90 -4.05 -11.65
C VAL A 32 -7.00 -5.27 -11.62
N LEU A 33 -7.34 -6.26 -10.80
CA LEU A 33 -6.54 -7.48 -10.66
C LEU A 33 -6.58 -8.34 -11.94
N GLU A 34 -7.72 -8.43 -12.59
CA GLU A 34 -7.89 -9.14 -13.85
C GLU A 34 -7.12 -8.46 -14.98
N LEU A 35 -7.17 -7.13 -15.05
CA LEU A 35 -6.37 -6.36 -16.01
C LEU A 35 -4.86 -6.62 -15.84
N SER A 36 -4.38 -6.73 -14.61
CA SER A 36 -2.97 -7.02 -14.33
C SER A 36 -2.57 -8.45 -14.71
N ASN A 37 -3.54 -9.37 -14.67
CA ASN A 37 -3.39 -10.80 -14.98
C ASN A 37 -2.12 -11.45 -14.37
N ASN A 38 -1.81 -11.12 -13.13
CA ASN A 38 -0.58 -11.54 -12.44
C ASN A 38 0.75 -11.16 -13.16
N LYS A 39 0.74 -10.27 -14.12
CA LYS A 39 1.97 -9.84 -14.81
C LYS A 39 2.88 -9.05 -13.88
N PHE A 40 2.30 -8.17 -13.05
CA PHE A 40 3.02 -7.24 -12.18
C PHE A 40 2.61 -7.39 -10.71
N PRO A 41 3.50 -7.07 -9.75
CA PRO A 41 3.11 -6.92 -8.35
C PRO A 41 2.13 -5.76 -8.18
N ILE A 42 1.10 -5.97 -7.36
CA ILE A 42 0.12 -4.93 -7.03
C ILE A 42 0.12 -4.69 -5.53
N PHE A 43 0.37 -3.43 -5.13
CA PHE A 43 0.15 -2.99 -3.78
C PHE A 43 -1.32 -2.63 -3.55
N ILE A 44 -1.97 -3.34 -2.63
CA ILE A 44 -3.35 -3.09 -2.22
C ILE A 44 -3.30 -2.36 -0.88
N GLU A 45 -3.52 -1.03 -0.91
CA GLU A 45 -3.53 -0.22 0.30
C GLU A 45 -4.86 -0.31 1.04
N ILE A 46 -4.83 -0.82 2.27
CA ILE A 46 -5.98 -0.86 3.16
C ILE A 46 -5.98 0.40 4.02
N LYS A 47 -6.78 1.39 3.63
CA LYS A 47 -6.83 2.70 4.29
C LYS A 47 -7.62 2.70 5.61
N PRO A 48 -8.89 2.19 5.68
CA PRO A 48 -9.62 2.12 6.93
C PRO A 48 -9.15 0.94 7.79
N LEU A 49 -9.40 1.00 9.08
CA LEU A 49 -9.33 -0.20 9.91
C LEU A 49 -10.50 -1.11 9.52
N LEU A 50 -10.18 -2.34 9.11
CA LEU A 50 -11.17 -3.33 8.69
C LEU A 50 -11.35 -4.40 9.77
N ASN A 51 -12.58 -4.88 9.94
CA ASN A 51 -12.86 -6.03 10.78
C ASN A 51 -12.40 -7.35 10.12
N LYS A 52 -12.35 -8.42 10.91
CA LYS A 52 -11.91 -9.75 10.46
C LYS A 52 -12.68 -10.27 9.26
N LYS A 53 -14.02 -10.07 9.22
CA LYS A 53 -14.89 -10.52 8.12
C LYS A 53 -14.49 -9.88 6.78
N LEU A 54 -14.26 -8.56 6.77
CA LEU A 54 -13.84 -7.83 5.56
C LEU A 54 -12.41 -8.20 5.13
N LEU A 55 -11.49 -8.39 6.08
CA LEU A 55 -10.13 -8.84 5.75
C LEU A 55 -10.15 -10.26 5.17
N SER A 56 -10.94 -11.18 5.72
CA SER A 56 -11.12 -12.53 5.15
C SER A 56 -11.70 -12.49 3.74
N LYS A 57 -12.71 -11.64 3.51
CA LYS A 57 -13.27 -11.44 2.17
C LYS A 57 -12.21 -10.93 1.20
N LEU A 58 -11.42 -9.93 1.60
CA LEU A 58 -10.34 -9.38 0.78
C LEU A 58 -9.29 -10.44 0.41
N ILE A 59 -8.88 -11.30 1.36
CA ILE A 59 -7.97 -12.41 1.10
C ILE A 59 -8.57 -13.38 0.07
N ASN A 60 -9.85 -13.74 0.23
CA ASN A 60 -10.52 -14.67 -0.69
C ASN A 60 -10.65 -14.10 -2.10
N GLU A 61 -11.01 -12.83 -2.25
CA GLU A 61 -11.10 -12.15 -3.55
C GLU A 61 -9.75 -12.09 -4.27
N THR A 62 -8.66 -11.98 -3.53
CA THR A 62 -7.30 -11.88 -4.10
C THR A 62 -6.57 -13.22 -4.24
N LYS A 63 -7.17 -14.33 -3.77
CA LYS A 63 -6.51 -15.65 -3.67
C LYS A 63 -5.91 -16.15 -4.99
N LYS A 64 -6.57 -15.92 -6.12
CA LYS A 64 -6.09 -16.31 -7.46
C LYS A 64 -4.95 -15.42 -7.98
N PHE A 65 -4.70 -14.26 -7.34
CA PHE A 65 -3.68 -13.29 -7.77
C PHE A 65 -2.44 -13.36 -6.87
N LYS A 66 -1.45 -14.15 -7.28
CA LYS A 66 -0.26 -14.46 -6.46
C LYS A 66 0.69 -13.27 -6.23
N LYS A 67 0.55 -12.19 -6.99
CA LYS A 67 1.43 -11.00 -6.91
C LYS A 67 0.82 -9.85 -6.11
N CYS A 68 -0.29 -10.06 -5.39
CA CYS A 68 -0.88 -9.06 -4.49
C CYS A 68 -0.06 -8.92 -3.20
N ILE A 69 0.16 -7.67 -2.79
CA ILE A 69 0.85 -7.30 -1.57
C ILE A 69 -0.06 -6.33 -0.82
N PHE A 70 -0.51 -6.72 0.38
CA PHE A 70 -1.34 -5.84 1.21
C PHE A 70 -0.48 -4.88 2.00
N ILE A 71 -0.82 -3.59 1.93
CA ILE A 71 -0.11 -2.54 2.67
C ILE A 71 -1.09 -1.69 3.47
N SER A 72 -0.64 -1.13 4.58
CA SER A 72 -1.48 -0.24 5.38
C SER A 72 -0.64 0.66 6.29
N PHE A 73 -1.11 1.91 6.48
CA PHE A 73 -0.68 2.79 7.56
C PHE A 73 -1.30 2.40 8.91
N LYS A 74 -2.41 1.65 8.88
CA LYS A 74 -3.03 1.04 10.05
C LYS A 74 -2.40 -0.35 10.26
N HIS A 75 -1.29 -0.39 11.02
CA HIS A 75 -0.49 -1.60 11.21
C HIS A 75 -1.30 -2.79 11.75
N GLU A 76 -2.39 -2.51 12.47
CA GLU A 76 -3.33 -3.52 12.95
C GLU A 76 -3.98 -4.31 11.82
N ASN A 77 -4.31 -3.69 10.68
CA ASN A 77 -4.80 -4.41 9.49
C ASN A 77 -3.82 -5.51 9.07
N ILE A 78 -2.53 -5.18 9.05
CA ILE A 78 -1.48 -6.12 8.64
C ILE A 78 -1.32 -7.25 9.64
N GLN A 79 -1.36 -6.94 10.94
CA GLN A 79 -1.32 -7.96 12.00
C GLN A 79 -2.52 -8.91 11.90
N ASN A 80 -3.72 -8.37 11.68
CA ASN A 80 -4.95 -9.15 11.54
C ASN A 80 -4.95 -10.00 10.27
N LEU A 81 -4.45 -9.49 9.13
CA LEU A 81 -4.26 -10.29 7.91
C LEU A 81 -3.35 -11.49 8.17
N LEU A 82 -2.22 -11.29 8.83
CA LEU A 82 -1.28 -12.37 9.15
C LEU A 82 -1.83 -13.39 10.15
N LYS A 83 -2.75 -12.99 11.05
CA LYS A 83 -3.48 -13.91 11.94
C LYS A 83 -4.49 -14.76 11.16
N ILE A 84 -5.14 -14.20 10.12
CA ILE A 84 -6.11 -14.92 9.29
C ILE A 84 -5.39 -15.88 8.34
N ASN A 85 -4.31 -15.41 7.69
CA ASN A 85 -3.51 -16.20 6.77
C ASN A 85 -2.04 -15.74 6.80
N SER A 86 -1.17 -16.54 7.41
CA SER A 86 0.25 -16.23 7.57
C SER A 86 1.05 -16.22 6.25
N LYS A 87 0.48 -16.72 5.14
CA LYS A 87 1.13 -16.81 3.83
C LYS A 87 0.91 -15.58 2.95
N VAL A 88 0.02 -14.65 3.34
CA VAL A 88 -0.20 -13.43 2.55
C VAL A 88 1.04 -12.54 2.54
N LYS A 89 1.29 -11.91 1.40
CA LYS A 89 2.38 -10.94 1.28
C LYS A 89 1.92 -9.61 1.86
N VAL A 90 2.68 -9.08 2.80
CA VAL A 90 2.30 -7.84 3.51
C VAL A 90 3.45 -6.88 3.65
N GLY A 91 3.11 -5.60 3.68
CA GLY A 91 4.02 -4.50 3.97
C GLY A 91 3.42 -3.50 4.96
N ILE A 92 4.29 -2.75 5.62
CA ILE A 92 3.91 -1.67 6.54
C ILE A 92 4.21 -0.33 5.89
N SER A 93 3.25 0.59 5.96
CA SER A 93 3.42 1.95 5.45
C SER A 93 3.74 2.93 6.58
N PHE A 94 4.69 3.83 6.33
CA PHE A 94 5.13 4.88 7.25
C PHE A 94 5.10 6.24 6.56
N SER A 95 4.45 7.19 7.20
CA SER A 95 4.30 8.56 6.74
C SER A 95 5.46 9.46 7.18
N ASN A 96 5.45 10.70 6.73
CA ASN A 96 6.37 11.72 7.19
C ASN A 96 6.24 12.10 8.68
N LYS A 97 5.21 11.62 9.38
CA LYS A 97 5.02 11.83 10.83
C LYS A 97 5.64 10.71 11.67
N ASP A 98 6.01 9.60 11.04
CA ASP A 98 6.57 8.45 11.75
C ASP A 98 8.05 8.66 12.08
N SER A 99 8.52 8.05 13.16
CA SER A 99 9.92 8.09 13.57
C SER A 99 10.72 6.93 12.99
N VAL A 100 12.03 7.11 12.87
CA VAL A 100 12.94 6.01 12.52
C VAL A 100 12.82 4.85 13.51
N LYS A 101 12.65 5.15 14.81
CA LYS A 101 12.47 4.14 15.86
C LYS A 101 11.24 3.25 15.59
N SER A 102 10.14 3.80 15.10
CA SER A 102 8.94 3.03 14.75
C SER A 102 9.17 2.10 13.56
N ILE A 103 9.97 2.51 12.58
CA ILE A 103 10.34 1.68 11.43
C ILE A 103 11.25 0.52 11.89
N LEU A 104 12.26 0.82 12.71
CA LEU A 104 13.24 -0.17 13.19
C LEU A 104 12.62 -1.30 14.01
N LYS A 105 11.45 -1.12 14.63
CA LYS A 105 10.70 -2.19 15.31
C LYS A 105 10.40 -3.39 14.41
N TYR A 106 10.31 -3.18 13.11
CA TYR A 106 10.04 -4.23 12.13
C TYR A 106 11.30 -4.91 11.56
N ARG A 107 12.50 -4.49 11.99
CA ARG A 107 13.78 -5.00 11.48
C ARG A 107 13.85 -6.52 11.51
N LEU A 108 13.50 -7.15 12.62
CA LEU A 108 13.59 -8.60 12.83
C LEU A 108 12.30 -9.36 12.48
N ASN A 109 11.21 -8.68 12.14
CA ASN A 109 9.96 -9.35 11.84
C ASN A 109 10.00 -9.97 10.43
N LYS A 110 10.29 -11.27 10.36
CA LYS A 110 10.42 -12.03 9.09
C LYS A 110 9.13 -12.07 8.26
N LYS A 111 7.95 -11.91 8.87
CA LYS A 111 6.66 -11.90 8.17
C LYS A 111 6.41 -10.60 7.41
N ILE A 112 7.00 -9.49 7.84
CA ILE A 112 6.93 -8.20 7.15
C ILE A 112 8.11 -8.10 6.18
N LYS A 113 7.84 -8.25 4.89
CA LYS A 113 8.89 -8.19 3.85
C LYS A 113 9.05 -6.77 3.27
N TYR A 114 7.95 -6.03 3.17
CA TYR A 114 7.90 -4.75 2.46
C TYR A 114 7.73 -3.59 3.43
N LEU A 115 8.48 -2.52 3.20
CA LEU A 115 8.32 -1.24 3.88
C LEU A 115 7.97 -0.17 2.84
N ILE A 116 6.85 0.50 3.03
CA ILE A 116 6.39 1.58 2.17
C ILE A 116 6.62 2.89 2.93
N LEU A 117 7.62 3.64 2.53
CA LEU A 117 8.22 4.71 3.32
C LEU A 117 8.01 6.06 2.65
N ASP A 118 7.74 7.09 3.45
CA ASP A 118 7.86 8.47 2.96
C ASP A 118 9.28 8.74 2.45
N LYS A 119 9.41 9.50 1.37
CA LYS A 119 10.69 9.81 0.71
C LYS A 119 11.74 10.44 1.63
N ARG A 120 11.34 11.08 2.75
CA ARG A 120 12.28 11.63 3.74
C ARG A 120 13.20 10.58 4.38
N PHE A 121 12.85 9.29 4.28
CA PHE A 121 13.67 8.19 4.81
C PHE A 121 14.69 7.66 3.79
N LEU A 122 14.72 8.19 2.56
CA LEU A 122 15.63 7.75 1.50
C LEU A 122 17.12 7.81 1.93
N ASP A 123 17.52 8.90 2.55
CA ASP A 123 18.91 9.12 2.95
C ASP A 123 19.22 8.66 4.40
N ASN A 124 18.26 7.98 5.07
CA ASN A 124 18.45 7.53 6.45
C ASN A 124 19.25 6.21 6.50
N LYS A 125 20.52 6.28 6.89
CA LYS A 125 21.44 5.13 6.93
C LYS A 125 20.89 3.93 7.73
N LYS A 126 20.25 4.15 8.91
CA LYS A 126 19.70 3.07 9.74
C LYS A 126 18.57 2.34 9.04
N VAL A 127 17.72 3.07 8.31
CA VAL A 127 16.62 2.49 7.52
C VAL A 127 17.19 1.75 6.31
N GLN A 128 18.18 2.32 5.63
CA GLN A 128 18.81 1.68 4.46
C GLN A 128 19.47 0.34 4.79
N LEU A 129 20.08 0.21 5.95
CA LEU A 129 20.72 -1.03 6.42
C LEU A 129 19.73 -2.14 6.79
N MET A 130 18.41 -1.88 6.84
CA MET A 130 17.43 -2.94 7.09
C MET A 130 17.35 -3.90 5.92
N SER A 131 17.45 -5.20 6.19
CA SER A 131 17.25 -6.26 5.20
C SER A 131 15.75 -6.44 4.86
N LYS A 132 15.14 -5.40 4.28
CA LYS A 132 13.74 -5.34 3.86
C LYS A 132 13.66 -4.72 2.47
N GLU A 133 12.66 -5.15 1.69
CA GLU A 133 12.36 -4.52 0.43
C GLU A 133 11.63 -3.20 0.70
N LYS A 134 12.24 -2.09 0.28
CA LYS A 134 11.77 -0.73 0.58
C LYS A 134 11.24 -0.07 -0.68
N TYR A 135 10.11 0.61 -0.55
CA TYR A 135 9.48 1.42 -1.59
C TYR A 135 9.26 2.82 -1.03
N TYR A 136 9.68 3.85 -1.74
CA TYR A 136 9.63 5.23 -1.27
C TYR A 136 8.60 6.05 -2.06
N TYR A 137 7.70 6.71 -1.36
CA TYR A 137 6.61 7.53 -1.92
C TYR A 137 6.66 8.96 -1.36
N THR A 138 6.09 9.94 -1.96
CA THR A 138 5.67 10.04 -3.35
C THR A 138 6.70 10.90 -4.06
N ILE A 139 7.28 10.38 -5.11
CA ILE A 139 8.16 11.14 -5.98
C ILE A 139 7.29 11.93 -6.94
N LYS A 140 7.48 13.24 -7.00
CA LYS A 140 6.61 14.15 -7.75
C LYS A 140 7.29 14.88 -8.90
N THR A 141 8.60 14.78 -8.98
CA THR A 141 9.38 15.49 -10.01
C THR A 141 10.38 14.56 -10.69
N ARG A 142 10.65 14.80 -11.98
CA ARG A 142 11.69 14.08 -12.71
C ARG A 142 13.06 14.23 -12.05
N LYS A 143 13.37 15.41 -11.47
CA LYS A 143 14.63 15.67 -10.74
C LYS A 143 14.78 14.70 -9.55
N GLU A 144 13.75 14.54 -8.73
CA GLU A 144 13.77 13.57 -7.63
C GLU A 144 13.90 12.13 -8.14
N PHE A 145 13.14 11.79 -9.20
CA PHE A 145 13.21 10.46 -9.80
C PHE A 145 14.63 10.13 -10.25
N PHE A 146 15.28 10.96 -11.07
CA PHE A 146 16.64 10.72 -11.55
C PHE A 146 17.68 10.71 -10.43
N LYS A 147 17.46 11.48 -9.35
CA LYS A 147 18.35 11.45 -8.19
C LYS A 147 18.37 10.09 -7.48
N TYR A 148 17.20 9.42 -7.37
CA TYR A 148 17.04 8.27 -6.48
C TYR A 148 16.77 6.93 -7.19
N ASN A 149 16.45 6.90 -8.48
CA ASN A 149 15.99 5.70 -9.20
C ASN A 149 17.01 4.57 -9.31
N LYS A 150 18.32 4.87 -9.30
CA LYS A 150 19.36 3.86 -9.51
C LYS A 150 19.39 2.77 -8.44
N ASN A 151 19.11 3.13 -7.17
CA ASN A 151 19.31 2.23 -6.03
C ASN A 151 18.05 2.03 -5.16
N ASN A 152 16.88 2.55 -5.60
CA ASN A 152 15.68 2.55 -4.78
C ASN A 152 14.45 2.19 -5.61
N ASN A 153 13.51 1.47 -4.98
CA ASN A 153 12.17 1.32 -5.56
C ASN A 153 11.36 2.58 -5.23
N LEU A 154 10.92 3.27 -6.26
CA LEU A 154 10.21 4.54 -6.13
C LEU A 154 8.75 4.40 -6.54
N ILE A 155 7.87 5.02 -5.74
CA ILE A 155 6.47 5.22 -6.07
C ILE A 155 6.29 6.68 -6.46
N PHE A 156 5.89 6.93 -7.69
CA PHE A 156 5.77 8.26 -8.25
C PHE A 156 4.34 8.57 -8.71
N GLU A 157 4.04 9.85 -8.85
CA GLU A 157 2.76 10.38 -9.30
C GLU A 157 3.03 11.53 -10.28
N ASN A 158 2.47 11.44 -11.50
CA ASN A 158 2.53 12.50 -12.52
C ASN A 158 3.97 12.93 -12.92
N LEU A 159 4.84 12.00 -13.25
CA LEU A 159 6.18 12.29 -13.77
C LEU A 159 6.20 12.62 -15.26
#